data_c7b74e2d29d48c659365f6141a9e0f5b
#
_entry.id   c7b74e2d29d48c659365f6141a9e0f5b
#
_cell.length_a   1.000
_cell.length_b   1.000
_cell.length_c   1.000
_cell.angle_alpha   90.00
_cell.angle_beta   90.00
_cell.angle_gamma   90.00
#
_symmetry.space_group_name_H-M   'P 1'
#
loop_
_entity.id
_entity.type
_entity.pdbx_description
1 polymer ?
#
loop_
_entity_poly.entity_id
_entity_poly.type
_entity_poly.pdbx_seq_one_letter_code
_entity_poly.pdbx_strand_id
1 'polypeptide(L)'
;MVYNSGNFFSILNTLFFILEFSLITFWLHKLFPHLYSRIWLSSVLRSLETLQNMLTERSIADSQKLFRQLQVAESSLRLLAKRSYRQEARLITDLLSYYHYYLNDLLENKLTPARELDLIGADLLRLEQAVRKQSEFYYSPNQSPALDLTTHNKIYPQLQSTWNKLCALVNS
;
A
#
# COMPACT_ATOMS: atom_id res chain seq x y z
N MET A 1 25.56 -34.96 52.21
CA MET A 1 25.33 -34.53 50.79
C MET A 1 24.49 -33.27 50.81
N VAL A 2 25.12 -32.11 50.68
CA VAL A 2 24.41 -30.85 50.56
C VAL A 2 24.05 -30.68 49.06
N TYR A 3 22.83 -31.01 48.72
CA TYR A 3 22.33 -30.72 47.38
C TYR A 3 22.32 -29.22 47.17
N ASN A 4 23.04 -28.77 46.16
CA ASN A 4 23.27 -27.38 45.81
C ASN A 4 21.97 -26.78 45.24
N SER A 5 21.02 -26.42 46.12
CA SER A 5 19.70 -25.87 45.79
C SER A 5 19.79 -24.60 44.95
N GLY A 6 20.90 -23.87 45.06
CA GLY A 6 21.14 -22.64 44.26
C GLY A 6 21.24 -22.90 42.75
N ASN A 7 21.83 -24.02 42.33
CA ASN A 7 21.95 -24.37 40.92
C ASN A 7 20.59 -24.77 40.30
N PHE A 8 19.74 -25.43 41.09
CA PHE A 8 18.41 -25.83 40.60
C PHE A 8 17.51 -24.62 40.36
N PHE A 9 17.47 -23.64 41.25
CA PHE A 9 16.71 -22.41 41.05
C PHE A 9 17.25 -21.59 39.90
N SER A 10 18.56 -21.52 39.68
CA SER A 10 19.16 -20.82 38.53
C SER A 10 18.78 -21.49 37.22
N ILE A 11 18.79 -22.82 37.13
CA ILE A 11 18.39 -23.56 35.92
C ILE A 11 16.89 -23.34 35.63
N LEU A 12 16.04 -23.42 36.67
CA LEU A 12 14.60 -23.21 36.56
C LEU A 12 14.28 -21.79 36.04
N ASN A 13 14.96 -20.81 36.59
CA ASN A 13 14.78 -19.42 36.19
C ASN A 13 15.22 -19.17 34.73
N THR A 14 16.33 -19.76 34.31
CA THR A 14 16.82 -19.69 32.94
C THR A 14 15.85 -20.37 31.96
N LEU A 15 15.28 -21.51 32.31
CA LEU A 15 14.25 -22.18 31.50
C LEU A 15 12.98 -21.34 31.40
N PHE A 16 12.59 -20.69 32.48
CA PHE A 16 11.42 -19.79 32.47
C PHE A 16 11.62 -18.59 31.52
N PHE A 17 12.79 -17.94 31.57
CA PHE A 17 13.14 -16.85 30.65
C PHE A 17 13.17 -17.30 29.20
N ILE A 18 13.72 -18.49 28.89
CA ILE A 18 13.73 -19.03 27.53
C ILE A 18 12.30 -19.29 27.03
N LEU A 19 11.44 -19.80 27.90
CA LEU A 19 10.05 -20.11 27.56
C LEU A 19 9.24 -18.82 27.33
N GLU A 20 9.39 -17.81 28.20
CA GLU A 20 8.76 -16.50 28.03
C GLU A 20 9.23 -15.81 26.76
N PHE A 21 10.54 -15.79 26.50
CA PHE A 21 11.09 -15.19 25.30
C PHE A 21 10.60 -15.89 24.02
N SER A 22 10.51 -17.22 24.05
CA SER A 22 9.98 -18.01 22.95
C SER A 22 8.49 -17.73 22.69
N LEU A 23 7.69 -17.60 23.75
CA LEU A 23 6.28 -17.25 23.68
C LEU A 23 6.08 -15.83 23.12
N ILE A 24 6.83 -14.86 23.62
CA ILE A 24 6.79 -13.47 23.14
C ILE A 24 7.17 -13.44 21.66
N THR A 25 8.24 -14.11 21.27
CA THR A 25 8.71 -14.17 19.87
C THR A 25 7.66 -14.82 18.96
N PHE A 26 7.02 -15.89 19.41
CA PHE A 26 5.96 -16.58 18.68
C PHE A 26 4.72 -15.68 18.50
N TRP A 27 4.28 -14.97 19.55
CA TRP A 27 3.16 -14.03 19.47
C TRP A 27 3.49 -12.83 18.59
N LEU A 28 4.68 -12.26 18.70
CA LEU A 28 5.16 -11.21 17.84
C LEU A 28 5.15 -11.67 16.38
N HIS A 29 5.67 -12.85 16.08
CA HIS A 29 5.69 -13.38 14.71
C HIS A 29 4.29 -13.59 14.12
N LYS A 30 3.29 -13.92 14.95
CA LYS A 30 1.88 -13.99 14.53
C LYS A 30 1.20 -12.63 14.36
N LEU A 31 1.53 -11.66 15.21
CA LEU A 31 0.92 -10.31 15.20
C LEU A 31 1.51 -9.40 14.12
N PHE A 32 2.81 -9.50 13.86
CA PHE A 32 3.50 -8.63 12.91
C PHE A 32 2.91 -8.63 11.50
N PRO A 33 2.54 -9.77 10.88
CA PRO A 33 1.96 -9.76 9.54
C PRO A 33 0.65 -8.98 9.47
N HIS A 34 -0.18 -9.08 10.51
CA HIS A 34 -1.45 -8.35 10.59
C HIS A 34 -1.23 -6.85 10.84
N LEU A 35 -0.23 -6.50 11.64
CA LEU A 35 0.13 -5.12 11.92
C LEU A 35 0.60 -4.42 10.65
N TYR A 36 1.52 -5.05 9.90
CA TYR A 36 2.04 -4.46 8.67
C TYR A 36 0.98 -4.35 7.56
N SER A 37 0.06 -5.30 7.47
CA SER A 37 -1.06 -5.18 6.54
C SER A 37 -1.98 -4.00 6.89
N ARG A 38 -2.22 -3.74 8.17
CA ARG A 38 -2.98 -2.57 8.63
C ARG A 38 -2.24 -1.27 8.39
N ILE A 39 -0.93 -1.23 8.63
CA ILE A 39 -0.10 -0.05 8.35
C ILE A 39 -0.12 0.27 6.86
N TRP A 40 0.11 -0.74 6.00
CA TRP A 40 0.04 -0.58 4.56
C TRP A 40 -1.34 -0.06 4.13
N LEU A 41 -2.41 -0.72 4.56
CA LEU A 41 -3.79 -0.34 4.22
C LEU A 41 -4.10 1.10 4.64
N SER A 42 -3.77 1.47 5.87
CA SER A 42 -4.01 2.83 6.36
C SER A 42 -3.22 3.88 5.59
N SER A 43 -1.97 3.56 5.19
CA SER A 43 -1.15 4.45 4.38
C SER A 43 -1.70 4.62 2.97
N VAL A 44 -2.15 3.52 2.35
CA VAL A 44 -2.79 3.56 1.02
C VAL A 44 -4.09 4.37 1.04
N LEU A 45 -4.97 4.15 2.02
CA LEU A 45 -6.22 4.90 2.13
C LEU A 45 -5.99 6.39 2.37
N ARG A 46 -5.01 6.76 3.21
CA ARG A 46 -4.61 8.16 3.40
C ARG A 46 -4.00 8.76 2.12
N SER A 47 -3.24 7.98 1.36
CA SER A 47 -2.69 8.42 0.08
C SER A 47 -3.79 8.69 -0.95
N LEU A 48 -4.81 7.84 -1.01
CA LEU A 48 -5.99 8.03 -1.85
C LEU A 48 -6.74 9.30 -1.47
N GLU A 49 -7.02 9.49 -0.19
CA GLU A 49 -7.66 10.70 0.32
C GLU A 49 -6.85 11.97 -0.02
N THR A 50 -5.52 11.91 0.15
CA THR A 50 -4.64 13.05 -0.18
C THR A 50 -4.65 13.33 -1.69
N LEU A 51 -4.64 12.32 -2.55
CA LEU A 51 -4.76 12.49 -4.00
C LEU A 51 -6.11 13.09 -4.39
N GLN A 52 -7.21 12.66 -3.78
CA GLN A 52 -8.54 13.22 -4.01
C GLN A 52 -8.63 14.69 -3.58
N ASN A 53 -8.00 15.05 -2.45
CA ASN A 53 -7.92 16.44 -2.00
C ASN A 53 -7.11 17.29 -2.98
N MET A 54 -5.95 16.81 -3.45
CA MET A 54 -5.14 17.51 -4.46
C MET A 54 -5.93 17.74 -5.76
N LEU A 55 -6.75 16.77 -6.18
CA LEU A 55 -7.65 16.91 -7.33
C LEU A 55 -8.72 17.98 -7.09
N THR A 56 -9.38 17.94 -5.94
CA THR A 56 -10.49 18.83 -5.60
C THR A 56 -10.01 20.29 -5.44
N GLU A 57 -8.90 20.46 -4.73
CA GLU A 57 -8.30 21.78 -4.47
C GLU A 57 -7.46 22.28 -5.65
N ARG A 58 -7.20 21.43 -6.64
CA ARG A 58 -6.28 21.70 -7.76
C ARG A 58 -4.94 22.24 -7.29
N SER A 59 -4.40 21.66 -6.23
CA SER A 59 -3.21 22.14 -5.52
C SER A 59 -2.20 21.04 -5.32
N ILE A 60 -0.91 21.38 -5.48
CA ILE A 60 0.23 20.50 -5.18
C ILE A 60 0.71 20.63 -3.73
N ALA A 61 0.04 21.41 -2.89
CA ALA A 61 0.47 21.69 -1.52
C ALA A 61 0.69 20.42 -0.68
N ASP A 62 -0.14 19.40 -0.89
CA ASP A 62 -0.08 18.13 -0.16
C ASP A 62 0.85 17.07 -0.80
N SER A 63 1.56 17.41 -1.88
CA SER A 63 2.42 16.47 -2.62
C SER A 63 3.52 15.85 -1.72
N GLN A 64 4.14 16.63 -0.85
CA GLN A 64 5.16 16.13 0.06
C GLN A 64 4.58 15.20 1.15
N LYS A 65 3.38 15.48 1.63
CA LYS A 65 2.64 14.63 2.57
C LYS A 65 2.31 13.29 1.92
N LEU A 66 1.81 13.32 0.70
CA LEU A 66 1.51 12.13 -0.10
C LEU A 66 2.77 11.27 -0.33
N PHE A 67 3.89 11.88 -0.70
CA PHE A 67 5.16 11.17 -0.87
C PHE A 67 5.58 10.41 0.37
N ARG A 68 5.48 11.02 1.56
CA ARG A 68 5.77 10.35 2.85
C ARG A 68 4.83 9.17 3.12
N GLN A 69 3.54 9.31 2.81
CA GLN A 69 2.55 8.24 2.98
C GLN A 69 2.87 7.04 2.07
N LEU A 70 3.25 7.30 0.81
CA LEU A 70 3.66 6.26 -0.14
C LEU A 70 4.96 5.58 0.30
N GLN A 71 5.93 6.29 0.85
CA GLN A 71 7.15 5.68 1.43
C GLN A 71 6.82 4.73 2.59
N VAL A 72 5.87 5.08 3.46
CA VAL A 72 5.41 4.19 4.55
C VAL A 72 4.72 2.96 3.98
N ALA A 73 3.87 3.12 2.95
CA ALA A 73 3.24 2.00 2.27
C ALA A 73 4.30 1.07 1.66
N GLU A 74 5.27 1.60 0.92
CA GLU A 74 6.34 0.82 0.29
C GLU A 74 7.21 0.08 1.32
N SER A 75 7.62 0.75 2.39
CA SER A 75 8.42 0.12 3.44
C SER A 75 7.70 -1.04 4.13
N SER A 76 6.38 -0.93 4.32
CA SER A 76 5.56 -1.98 4.92
C SER A 76 5.35 -3.19 3.99
N LEU A 77 5.45 -3.03 2.66
CA LEU A 77 5.32 -4.13 1.69
C LEU A 77 6.33 -5.27 1.93
N ARG A 78 7.55 -4.93 2.31
CA ARG A 78 8.63 -5.92 2.54
C ARG A 78 8.31 -6.88 3.67
N LEU A 79 7.43 -6.47 4.58
CA LEU A 79 7.07 -7.18 5.81
C LEU A 79 5.75 -7.94 5.70
N LEU A 80 5.05 -7.84 4.56
CA LEU A 80 3.82 -8.59 4.32
C LEU A 80 4.11 -10.09 4.14
N ALA A 81 3.39 -10.93 4.88
CA ALA A 81 3.64 -12.37 4.97
C ALA A 81 3.28 -13.14 3.69
N LYS A 82 2.11 -12.86 3.10
CA LYS A 82 1.62 -13.59 1.93
C LYS A 82 2.18 -13.02 0.63
N ARG A 83 2.79 -13.88 -0.20
CA ARG A 83 3.39 -13.46 -1.48
C ARG A 83 2.38 -12.88 -2.46
N SER A 84 1.21 -13.50 -2.62
CA SER A 84 0.14 -13.01 -3.49
C SER A 84 -0.35 -11.63 -3.06
N TYR A 85 -0.66 -11.47 -1.78
CA TYR A 85 -1.07 -10.19 -1.20
C TYR A 85 0.01 -9.11 -1.36
N ARG A 86 1.29 -9.47 -1.24
CA ARG A 86 2.41 -8.54 -1.43
C ARG A 86 2.52 -8.06 -2.87
N GLN A 87 2.28 -8.91 -3.85
CA GLN A 87 2.30 -8.52 -5.27
C GLN A 87 1.18 -7.53 -5.60
N GLU A 88 -0.03 -7.82 -5.15
CA GLU A 88 -1.19 -6.94 -5.31
C GLU A 88 -0.96 -5.58 -4.61
N ALA A 89 -0.56 -5.61 -3.35
CA ALA A 89 -0.25 -4.41 -2.57
C ALA A 89 0.85 -3.57 -3.22
N ARG A 90 1.85 -4.19 -3.83
CA ARG A 90 2.90 -3.50 -4.58
C ARG A 90 2.34 -2.80 -5.80
N LEU A 91 1.54 -3.49 -6.62
CA LEU A 91 0.92 -2.89 -7.81
C LEU A 91 0.04 -1.70 -7.46
N ILE A 92 -0.72 -1.78 -6.36
CA ILE A 92 -1.54 -0.66 -5.86
C ILE A 92 -0.64 0.51 -5.44
N THR A 93 0.44 0.26 -4.71
CA THR A 93 1.37 1.31 -4.28
C THR A 93 2.06 1.97 -5.48
N ASP A 94 2.47 1.18 -6.48
CA ASP A 94 3.05 1.67 -7.73
C ASP A 94 2.04 2.54 -8.50
N LEU A 95 0.76 2.11 -8.60
CA LEU A 95 -0.31 2.90 -9.23
C LEU A 95 -0.49 4.26 -8.56
N LEU A 96 -0.56 4.30 -7.22
CA LEU A 96 -0.70 5.56 -6.50
C LEU A 96 0.50 6.49 -6.73
N SER A 97 1.71 5.93 -6.82
CA SER A 97 2.91 6.70 -7.14
C SER A 97 2.83 7.29 -8.55
N TYR A 98 2.35 6.53 -9.53
CA TYR A 98 2.16 7.03 -10.89
C TYR A 98 1.07 8.10 -10.96
N TYR A 99 -0.06 7.94 -10.27
CA TYR A 99 -1.09 8.98 -10.18
C TYR A 99 -0.55 10.25 -9.51
N HIS A 100 0.28 10.12 -8.47
CA HIS A 100 0.92 11.25 -7.83
C HIS A 100 1.80 12.05 -8.80
N TYR A 101 2.70 11.37 -9.52
CA TYR A 101 3.56 12.04 -10.50
C TYR A 101 2.77 12.66 -11.65
N TYR A 102 1.77 11.94 -12.15
CA TYR A 102 0.94 12.42 -13.23
C TYR A 102 0.12 13.65 -12.82
N LEU A 103 -0.48 13.61 -11.63
CA LEU A 103 -1.26 14.72 -11.10
C LEU A 103 -0.39 15.96 -10.83
N ASN A 104 0.80 15.79 -10.30
CA ASN A 104 1.75 16.89 -10.12
C ASN A 104 2.08 17.54 -11.46
N ASP A 105 2.42 16.75 -12.48
CA ASP A 105 2.74 17.26 -13.81
C ASP A 105 1.57 18.06 -14.43
N LEU A 106 0.35 17.51 -14.29
CA LEU A 106 -0.87 18.17 -14.75
C LEU A 106 -1.12 19.50 -14.03
N LEU A 107 -0.99 19.53 -12.71
CA LEU A 107 -1.28 20.71 -11.91
C LEU A 107 -0.19 21.79 -12.06
N GLU A 108 1.07 21.41 -12.26
CA GLU A 108 2.17 22.36 -12.52
C GLU A 108 2.03 23.03 -13.89
N ASN A 109 1.62 22.29 -14.91
CA ASN A 109 1.55 22.81 -16.28
C ASN A 109 0.34 23.69 -16.57
N LYS A 110 -0.60 23.88 -15.62
CA LYS A 110 -1.80 24.77 -15.70
C LYS A 110 -2.68 24.59 -16.96
N LEU A 111 -2.38 23.62 -17.80
CA LEU A 111 -3.09 23.34 -19.07
C LEU A 111 -4.06 22.15 -18.93
N THR A 112 -4.55 21.90 -17.74
CA THR A 112 -5.26 20.68 -17.42
C THR A 112 -6.68 20.70 -17.99
N PRO A 113 -7.02 19.81 -18.94
CA PRO A 113 -8.40 19.61 -19.33
C PRO A 113 -9.18 19.09 -18.11
N ALA A 114 -10.29 19.73 -17.78
CA ALA A 114 -11.15 19.31 -16.66
C ALA A 114 -11.53 17.81 -16.78
N ARG A 115 -11.69 17.32 -18.00
CA ARG A 115 -11.99 15.92 -18.33
C ARG A 115 -10.93 14.94 -17.80
N GLU A 116 -9.64 15.26 -17.87
CA GLU A 116 -8.57 14.38 -17.38
C GLU A 116 -8.60 14.25 -15.85
N LEU A 117 -8.84 15.36 -15.16
CA LEU A 117 -8.99 15.35 -13.69
C LEU A 117 -10.20 14.50 -13.26
N ASP A 118 -11.32 14.61 -13.97
CA ASP A 118 -12.51 13.79 -13.69
C ASP A 118 -12.24 12.30 -13.89
N LEU A 119 -11.47 11.93 -14.92
CA LEU A 119 -11.09 10.54 -15.20
C LEU A 119 -10.16 9.99 -14.12
N ILE A 120 -9.17 10.77 -13.69
CA ILE A 120 -8.30 10.40 -12.55
C ILE A 120 -9.14 10.21 -11.29
N GLY A 121 -10.07 11.12 -11.01
CA GLY A 121 -10.98 11.03 -9.87
C GLY A 121 -11.80 9.74 -9.88
N ALA A 122 -12.34 9.36 -11.03
CA ALA A 122 -13.09 8.11 -11.20
C ALA A 122 -12.21 6.87 -10.94
N ASP A 123 -10.97 6.85 -11.43
CA ASP A 123 -10.03 5.76 -11.22
C ASP A 123 -9.62 5.64 -9.75
N LEU A 124 -9.35 6.77 -9.08
CA LEU A 124 -9.03 6.78 -7.65
C LEU A 124 -10.18 6.28 -6.78
N LEU A 125 -11.43 6.64 -7.11
CA LEU A 125 -12.61 6.13 -6.42
C LEU A 125 -12.78 4.61 -6.58
N ARG A 126 -12.53 4.09 -7.77
CA ARG A 126 -12.55 2.64 -8.03
C ARG A 126 -11.48 1.93 -7.23
N LEU A 127 -10.27 2.48 -7.22
CA LEU A 127 -9.15 1.93 -6.46
C LEU A 127 -9.45 1.95 -4.95
N GLU A 128 -10.04 3.03 -4.44
CA GLU A 128 -10.45 3.13 -3.04
C GLU A 128 -11.50 2.07 -2.66
N GLN A 129 -12.53 1.91 -3.49
CA GLN A 129 -13.57 0.91 -3.25
C GLN A 129 -12.99 -0.51 -3.22
N ALA A 130 -12.07 -0.83 -4.13
CA ALA A 130 -11.40 -2.11 -4.19
C ALA A 130 -10.53 -2.34 -2.94
N VAL A 131 -9.72 -1.35 -2.54
CA VAL A 131 -8.88 -1.43 -1.34
C VAL A 131 -9.72 -1.57 -0.06
N ARG A 132 -10.87 -0.90 0.04
CA ARG A 132 -11.76 -1.01 1.21
C ARG A 132 -12.46 -2.36 1.30
N LYS A 133 -12.84 -2.96 0.18
CA LYS A 133 -13.55 -4.26 0.14
C LYS A 133 -12.66 -5.45 0.48
N GLN A 134 -11.35 -5.35 0.38
CA GLN A 134 -10.31 -6.37 0.71
C GLN A 134 -10.52 -7.80 0.21
N SER A 135 -11.72 -8.18 -0.20
CA SER A 135 -12.08 -9.55 -0.59
C SER A 135 -12.48 -9.69 -2.06
N GLU A 136 -12.75 -8.58 -2.74
CA GLU A 136 -13.26 -8.61 -4.10
C GLU A 136 -12.67 -7.45 -4.90
N PHE A 137 -11.39 -7.54 -5.26
CA PHE A 137 -10.80 -6.68 -6.26
C PHE A 137 -11.35 -7.04 -7.64
N TYR A 138 -12.60 -6.69 -7.90
CA TYR A 138 -13.19 -6.81 -9.22
C TYR A 138 -12.73 -5.67 -10.11
N TYR A 139 -11.49 -5.75 -10.59
CA TYR A 139 -11.07 -4.96 -11.74
C TYR A 139 -11.53 -5.68 -12.99
N SER A 140 -12.53 -5.15 -13.65
CA SER A 140 -12.88 -5.64 -14.98
C SER A 140 -11.74 -5.31 -15.94
N PRO A 141 -11.22 -6.28 -16.72
CA PRO A 141 -10.17 -6.03 -17.71
C PRO A 141 -10.61 -5.03 -18.80
N ASN A 142 -11.93 -4.80 -18.95
CA ASN A 142 -12.47 -3.77 -19.84
C ASN A 142 -12.50 -2.37 -19.23
N GLN A 143 -12.05 -2.21 -17.97
CA GLN A 143 -11.95 -0.92 -17.28
C GLN A 143 -10.48 -0.48 -17.18
N SER A 144 -9.79 -0.49 -18.32
CA SER A 144 -8.53 0.25 -18.50
C SER A 144 -8.67 1.67 -17.91
N PRO A 145 -7.59 2.26 -17.38
CA PRO A 145 -7.68 3.64 -16.92
C PRO A 145 -8.35 4.48 -17.99
N ALA A 146 -9.35 5.24 -17.60
CA ALA A 146 -10.19 6.02 -18.53
C ALA A 146 -9.41 7.16 -19.22
N LEU A 147 -8.12 7.28 -18.94
CA LEU A 147 -7.20 8.24 -19.51
C LEU A 147 -7.03 7.98 -21.02
N ASP A 148 -7.44 8.96 -21.81
CA ASP A 148 -7.33 8.94 -23.26
C ASP A 148 -5.85 9.03 -23.68
N LEU A 149 -5.46 8.23 -24.69
CA LEU A 149 -4.09 8.04 -25.19
C LEU A 149 -3.46 9.30 -25.83
N THR A 150 -4.15 10.43 -25.85
CA THR A 150 -3.68 11.66 -26.49
C THR A 150 -2.69 12.47 -25.66
N THR A 151 -2.50 12.13 -24.39
CA THR A 151 -1.53 12.81 -23.55
C THR A 151 -0.13 12.26 -23.77
N HIS A 152 0.79 13.10 -24.24
CA HIS A 152 2.21 12.81 -24.44
C HIS A 152 3.00 12.56 -23.15
N ASN A 153 2.35 12.13 -22.09
CA ASN A 153 3.02 11.91 -20.80
C ASN A 153 3.70 10.53 -20.76
N LYS A 154 5.01 10.54 -20.45
CA LYS A 154 5.84 9.32 -20.35
C LYS A 154 5.39 8.34 -19.25
N ILE A 155 4.57 8.78 -18.32
CA ILE A 155 4.09 8.01 -17.15
C ILE A 155 2.86 7.15 -17.54
N TYR A 156 2.08 7.57 -18.50
CA TYR A 156 0.87 6.89 -18.92
C TYR A 156 1.05 5.40 -19.30
N PRO A 157 2.04 5.01 -20.12
CA PRO A 157 2.25 3.60 -20.46
C PRO A 157 2.57 2.74 -19.24
N GLN A 158 3.26 3.29 -18.25
CA GLN A 158 3.61 2.60 -17.00
C GLN A 158 2.37 2.41 -16.14
N LEU A 159 1.54 3.43 -16.01
CA LEU A 159 0.26 3.38 -15.30
C LEU A 159 -0.67 2.33 -15.91
N GLN A 160 -0.85 2.34 -17.23
CA GLN A 160 -1.68 1.36 -17.94
C GLN A 160 -1.14 -0.07 -17.79
N SER A 161 0.18 -0.25 -17.95
CA SER A 161 0.82 -1.56 -17.78
C SER A 161 0.62 -2.10 -16.36
N THR A 162 0.75 -1.25 -15.34
CA THR A 162 0.58 -1.64 -13.94
C THR A 162 -0.87 -1.97 -13.62
N TRP A 163 -1.81 -1.20 -14.17
CA TRP A 163 -3.25 -1.47 -14.05
C TRP A 163 -3.62 -2.81 -14.69
N ASN A 164 -3.12 -3.10 -15.89
CA ASN A 164 -3.36 -4.38 -16.56
C ASN A 164 -2.78 -5.56 -15.77
N LYS A 165 -1.60 -5.40 -15.17
CA LYS A 165 -1.00 -6.44 -14.30
C LYS A 165 -1.85 -6.68 -13.06
N LEU A 166 -2.39 -5.62 -12.46
CA LEU A 166 -3.27 -5.76 -11.30
C LEU A 166 -4.55 -6.51 -11.67
N CYS A 167 -5.19 -6.16 -12.78
CA CYS A 167 -6.36 -6.87 -13.29
C CYS A 167 -6.08 -8.36 -13.58
N ALA A 168 -4.95 -8.67 -14.20
CA ALA A 168 -4.55 -10.04 -14.48
C ALA A 168 -4.30 -10.86 -13.20
N LEU A 169 -3.70 -10.25 -12.19
CA LEU A 169 -3.41 -10.91 -10.90
C LEU A 169 -4.68 -11.27 -10.13
N VAL A 170 -5.70 -10.42 -10.22
CA VAL A 170 -6.96 -10.62 -9.47
C VAL A 170 -7.89 -11.61 -10.17
N ASN A 171 -7.78 -11.73 -11.50
CA ASN A 171 -8.59 -12.67 -12.30
C ASN A 171 -7.94 -14.06 -12.44
N SER A 172 -6.76 -14.29 -11.87
CA SER A 172 -6.06 -15.59 -11.82
C SER A 172 -6.33 -16.33 -10.52
#